data_b4d202e64e282b18e5fff42a2efba553
#
_entry.id   b4d202e64e282b18e5fff42a2efba553
#
_cell.length_a   1.000
_cell.length_b   1.000
_cell.length_c   1.000
_cell.angle_alpha   90.00
_cell.angle_beta   90.00
_cell.angle_gamma   90.00
#
_symmetry.space_group_name_H-M   'P 1'
#
loop_
_entity.id
_entity.type
_entity.pdbx_description
1 polymer ?
#
loop_
_entity_poly.entity_id
_entity_poly.type
_entity_poly.pdbx_seq_one_letter_code
_entity_poly.pdbx_strand_id
1 'polypeptide(L)'
;MMNLHDSARSSLCACGACHSPPALSRRQFLCTTAASVATISAVAATAGGTAYAQQPSGATTPGRAILIKGGCVLSLDRAVGDFEQADVLIEGGKISAVRPNISAPSAEVIDASRMIVMPGFVDTHRHMWQGILRNVLPDGSLDDYIATVQKTFGAKYTPDDVYAGDYFSALGAIDSGVTCILDWSHIHNTPEHTDAAVKALGDSGARAVFAYGNAQTVDGRWWEAKGSKYPNDIARLRKQYFSSDDQLVTLYLAAPSGSPEQILPTFAAARDVGARITIHVGVGERGRVGLLEKLNAEKALKSDTTYIHCCTLNDTEWKLIRDTGGTVSIAGYVETLMGHGNPPIQKAIDSGIRPSLSVDVETSVPNDFFQQMRTIFSLQKNEVWARRLAGDKNPPKFLTVREVLEFATIEGARANGLDRKIGTLMPGKDADIILLRTDRLNVMPMNNAVGAVVTSMGPQNVDTVLIAGKVMKRNGQLVGVDFDRLVRLGDQARDRLYSNANVKNVRL
;
A
#
# COMPACT_ATOMS: atom_id res chain seq x y z
N MET A 1 13.52 17.93 -59.94
CA MET A 1 13.32 19.30 -60.46
C MET A 1 12.34 19.96 -59.53
N MET A 2 12.71 20.80 -58.81
CA MET A 2 12.95 22.17 -58.55
C MET A 2 13.21 22.43 -57.06
N ASN A 3 14.41 22.90 -56.78
CA ASN A 3 14.80 23.60 -55.55
C ASN A 3 14.07 24.94 -55.48
N LEU A 4 13.82 25.42 -54.24
CA LEU A 4 14.00 26.84 -53.90
C LEU A 4 14.31 27.00 -52.42
N HIS A 5 15.40 27.68 -52.25
CA HIS A 5 16.13 28.16 -51.08
C HIS A 5 15.39 29.25 -50.27
N ASP A 6 15.73 29.26 -48.99
CA ASP A 6 16.19 30.39 -48.13
C ASP A 6 15.32 31.67 -48.00
N SER A 7 15.05 32.00 -46.74
CA SER A 7 15.70 33.15 -46.13
C SER A 7 15.27 33.35 -44.65
N ALA A 8 16.27 33.37 -43.83
CA ALA A 8 16.24 33.85 -42.43
C ALA A 8 15.97 35.36 -42.35
N ARG A 9 15.38 35.78 -41.24
CA ARG A 9 15.89 36.97 -40.44
C ARG A 9 15.22 37.08 -39.09
N SER A 10 16.05 36.93 -38.13
CA SER A 10 16.09 37.43 -36.77
C SER A 10 15.36 38.74 -36.50
N SER A 11 14.65 38.82 -35.35
CA SER A 11 14.54 40.06 -34.60
C SER A 11 14.77 39.76 -33.11
N LEU A 12 15.92 40.23 -32.65
CA LEU A 12 16.31 40.36 -31.26
C LEU A 12 15.45 41.46 -30.62
N CYS A 13 14.81 41.16 -29.52
CA CYS A 13 14.35 42.18 -28.59
C CYS A 13 15.25 42.17 -27.35
N ALA A 14 16.00 43.23 -27.18
CA ALA A 14 16.81 43.53 -26.02
C ALA A 14 15.90 44.07 -24.90
N CYS A 15 15.91 43.45 -23.74
CA CYS A 15 15.54 44.06 -22.48
C CYS A 15 16.60 43.72 -21.45
N GLY A 16 17.38 44.75 -21.12
CA GLY A 16 18.41 44.72 -20.10
C GLY A 16 17.82 44.79 -18.70
N ALA A 17 18.60 44.35 -17.75
CA ALA A 17 18.50 44.43 -16.30
C ALA A 17 17.95 43.23 -15.58
N CYS A 18 18.81 42.21 -15.39
CA CYS A 18 18.72 41.31 -14.24
C CYS A 18 19.97 41.50 -13.38
N HIS A 19 19.81 42.17 -12.26
CA HIS A 19 20.81 42.21 -11.21
C HIS A 19 20.87 40.87 -10.50
N SER A 20 22.05 40.24 -10.50
CA SER A 20 22.37 39.08 -9.68
C SER A 20 22.69 39.52 -8.24
N PRO A 21 22.19 38.86 -7.20
CA PRO A 21 22.64 39.07 -5.84
C PRO A 21 24.03 38.47 -5.58
N PRO A 22 24.85 39.06 -4.69
CA PRO A 22 26.22 38.64 -4.48
C PRO A 22 26.33 37.31 -3.71
N ALA A 23 27.30 36.50 -4.11
CA ALA A 23 27.68 35.28 -3.44
C ALA A 23 28.24 35.53 -2.04
N LEU A 24 27.62 34.93 -1.02
CA LEU A 24 28.10 34.90 0.35
C LEU A 24 29.30 33.96 0.48
N SER A 25 30.43 34.46 1.01
CA SER A 25 31.67 33.73 1.19
C SER A 25 31.63 32.77 2.39
N ARG A 26 32.35 31.65 2.26
CA ARG A 26 32.50 30.55 3.22
C ARG A 26 33.05 30.87 4.61
N ARG A 27 33.15 32.15 5.02
CA ARG A 27 33.85 32.59 6.26
C ARG A 27 32.97 33.13 7.39
N GLN A 28 31.64 33.07 7.30
CA GLN A 28 30.77 33.63 8.35
C GLN A 28 29.94 32.60 9.11
N PHE A 29 30.29 31.30 9.08
CA PHE A 29 29.55 30.26 9.80
C PHE A 29 30.40 29.54 10.88
N LEU A 30 31.27 30.26 11.55
CA LEU A 30 31.98 29.73 12.72
C LEU A 30 32.12 30.84 13.76
N CYS A 31 31.19 30.96 14.67
CA CYS A 31 31.36 31.47 16.03
C CYS A 31 30.03 31.34 16.78
N THR A 32 29.83 30.27 17.54
CA THR A 32 29.31 30.22 18.93
C THR A 32 29.23 28.76 19.35
N THR A 33 30.30 28.32 19.97
CA THR A 33 30.27 27.16 20.85
C THR A 33 30.87 27.58 22.19
N ALA A 34 30.08 27.48 23.23
CA ALA A 34 30.62 27.45 24.58
C ALA A 34 29.81 26.45 25.43
N ALA A 35 30.47 25.36 25.76
CA ALA A 35 30.54 24.65 27.02
C ALA A 35 29.23 24.22 27.72
N SER A 36 29.03 22.90 27.82
CA SER A 36 28.65 22.25 29.07
C SER A 36 29.17 20.82 29.10
N VAL A 37 30.10 20.56 29.96
CA VAL A 37 30.61 19.25 30.37
C VAL A 37 29.61 18.65 31.33
N ALA A 38 29.15 17.43 31.09
CA ALA A 38 28.45 16.61 32.06
C ALA A 38 28.83 15.13 31.93
N THR A 39 29.55 14.71 32.92
CA THR A 39 29.78 13.39 33.55
C THR A 39 29.24 12.13 32.86
N ILE A 40 30.20 11.27 32.47
CA ILE A 40 29.99 9.88 32.11
C ILE A 40 29.81 9.07 33.41
N SER A 41 28.65 8.45 33.58
CA SER A 41 28.46 7.36 34.55
C SER A 41 28.30 6.06 33.74
N ALA A 42 29.25 5.16 33.91
CA ALA A 42 29.22 3.79 33.42
C ALA A 42 28.11 3.03 34.15
N VAL A 43 27.15 2.48 33.40
CA VAL A 43 26.22 1.47 33.92
C VAL A 43 26.50 0.16 33.21
N ALA A 44 26.83 -0.85 34.01
CA ALA A 44 27.11 -2.21 33.62
C ALA A 44 25.91 -2.84 32.87
N ALA A 45 26.20 -3.50 31.75
CA ALA A 45 25.24 -4.30 31.02
C ALA A 45 24.89 -5.55 31.83
N THR A 46 23.70 -5.60 32.40
CA THR A 46 23.06 -6.85 32.79
C THR A 46 22.12 -7.26 31.66
N ALA A 47 22.38 -8.45 31.12
CA ALA A 47 21.51 -9.10 30.14
C ALA A 47 20.18 -9.44 30.82
N GLY A 48 19.24 -8.52 30.72
CA GLY A 48 17.84 -8.71 31.10
C GLY A 48 17.01 -8.74 29.83
N GLY A 49 16.44 -9.89 29.49
CA GLY A 49 15.46 -10.00 28.42
C GLY A 49 14.32 -9.02 28.69
N THR A 50 14.22 -8.00 27.86
CA THR A 50 13.07 -7.10 27.88
C THR A 50 11.84 -7.88 27.41
N ALA A 51 11.00 -8.26 28.36
CA ALA A 51 9.63 -8.67 28.07
C ALA A 51 8.97 -7.51 27.30
N TYR A 52 8.69 -7.72 26.04
CA TYR A 52 7.88 -6.80 25.24
C TYR A 52 6.52 -6.73 25.91
N ALA A 53 6.19 -5.56 26.43
CA ALA A 53 4.87 -5.31 26.96
C ALA A 53 3.86 -5.61 25.86
N GLN A 54 2.94 -6.56 26.12
CA GLN A 54 1.74 -6.72 25.32
C GLN A 54 1.14 -5.33 25.15
N GLN A 55 0.92 -4.92 23.91
CA GLN A 55 0.06 -3.77 23.68
C GLN A 55 -1.27 -4.03 24.37
N PRO A 56 -1.78 -3.13 25.20
CA PRO A 56 -3.06 -3.34 25.81
C PRO A 56 -4.07 -3.54 24.69
N SER A 57 -4.75 -4.67 24.70
CA SER A 57 -5.92 -4.95 23.89
C SER A 57 -6.79 -3.68 23.90
N GLY A 58 -6.96 -3.06 22.74
CA GLY A 58 -7.46 -1.71 22.51
C GLY A 58 -8.75 -1.32 23.21
N ALA A 59 -8.66 -1.08 24.53
CA ALA A 59 -9.55 -0.18 25.20
C ALA A 59 -9.06 1.23 24.85
N THR A 60 -9.49 1.76 23.69
CA THR A 60 -9.41 3.19 23.42
C THR A 60 -10.09 3.89 24.59
N THR A 61 -9.34 4.68 25.35
CA THR A 61 -9.96 5.74 26.15
C THR A 61 -10.99 6.41 25.25
N PRO A 62 -12.26 6.59 25.66
CA PRO A 62 -13.25 7.20 24.81
C PRO A 62 -12.71 8.55 24.36
N GLY A 63 -12.14 8.60 23.15
CA GLY A 63 -11.70 9.85 22.53
C GLY A 63 -12.91 10.75 22.37
N ARG A 64 -12.70 12.05 22.42
CA ARG A 64 -13.73 13.03 22.11
C ARG A 64 -14.35 12.66 20.75
N ALA A 65 -15.69 12.70 20.64
CA ALA A 65 -16.38 12.48 19.38
C ALA A 65 -15.85 13.46 18.30
N ILE A 66 -15.78 13.01 17.05
CA ILE A 66 -15.38 13.85 15.89
C ILE A 66 -16.59 13.99 14.97
N LEU A 67 -16.88 15.25 14.59
CA LEU A 67 -17.86 15.59 13.59
C LEU A 67 -17.16 16.13 12.33
N ILE A 68 -17.13 15.34 11.27
CA ILE A 68 -16.71 15.78 9.93
C ILE A 68 -17.93 16.47 9.32
N LYS A 69 -17.84 17.79 9.04
CA LYS A 69 -19.01 18.61 8.74
C LYS A 69 -19.01 19.16 7.33
N GLY A 70 -20.17 19.01 6.64
CA GLY A 70 -20.50 19.73 5.41
C GLY A 70 -19.78 19.28 4.15
N GLY A 71 -19.20 18.06 4.14
CA GLY A 71 -18.48 17.52 2.99
C GLY A 71 -19.38 16.90 1.92
N CYS A 72 -18.85 16.75 0.69
CA CYS A 72 -19.42 15.85 -0.31
C CYS A 72 -19.10 14.41 0.12
N VAL A 73 -20.09 13.64 0.54
CA VAL A 73 -19.89 12.31 1.13
C VAL A 73 -20.11 11.22 0.09
N LEU A 74 -19.07 10.48 -0.23
CA LEU A 74 -19.15 9.24 -1.00
C LEU A 74 -19.10 8.07 -0.03
N SER A 75 -20.24 7.58 0.41
CA SER A 75 -20.29 6.50 1.40
C SER A 75 -19.84 5.17 0.86
N LEU A 76 -19.95 4.95 -0.43
CA LEU A 76 -19.74 3.69 -1.15
C LEU A 76 -20.59 2.53 -0.58
N ASP A 77 -21.65 2.85 0.14
CA ASP A 77 -22.63 1.93 0.70
C ASP A 77 -24.02 2.20 0.12
N ARG A 78 -24.66 1.16 -0.41
CA ARG A 78 -25.97 1.32 -1.09
C ARG A 78 -27.10 1.68 -0.13
N ALA A 79 -27.01 1.27 1.13
CA ALA A 79 -28.03 1.54 2.13
C ALA A 79 -27.92 2.97 2.68
N VAL A 80 -26.70 3.49 2.77
CA VAL A 80 -26.41 4.87 3.23
C VAL A 80 -26.62 5.86 2.10
N GLY A 81 -26.14 5.55 0.88
CA GLY A 81 -26.15 6.47 -0.27
C GLY A 81 -25.00 7.48 -0.22
N ASP A 82 -24.88 8.26 -1.30
CA ASP A 82 -23.92 9.36 -1.40
C ASP A 82 -24.65 10.71 -1.27
N PHE A 83 -23.96 11.74 -0.79
CA PHE A 83 -24.57 13.05 -0.51
C PHE A 83 -23.71 14.16 -1.12
N GLU A 84 -24.36 15.12 -1.78
CA GLU A 84 -23.67 16.35 -2.22
C GLU A 84 -23.14 17.14 -1.03
N GLN A 85 -23.87 17.12 0.09
CA GLN A 85 -23.45 17.72 1.35
C GLN A 85 -24.03 16.96 2.54
N ALA A 86 -23.17 16.41 3.38
CA ALA A 86 -23.56 15.73 4.62
C ALA A 86 -22.44 15.78 5.67
N ASP A 87 -22.77 15.27 6.84
CA ASP A 87 -21.90 15.16 7.99
C ASP A 87 -21.63 13.68 8.30
N VAL A 88 -20.44 13.40 8.88
CA VAL A 88 -20.09 12.10 9.42
C VAL A 88 -19.73 12.25 10.90
N LEU A 89 -20.47 11.57 11.78
CA LEU A 89 -20.18 11.52 13.20
C LEU A 89 -19.39 10.26 13.55
N ILE A 90 -18.32 10.43 14.29
CA ILE A 90 -17.42 9.37 14.76
C ILE A 90 -17.44 9.38 16.28
N GLU A 91 -17.75 8.21 16.88
CA GLU A 91 -17.75 7.98 18.32
C GLU A 91 -17.06 6.66 18.65
N GLY A 92 -16.15 6.67 19.60
CA GLY A 92 -15.40 5.47 19.99
C GLY A 92 -14.60 4.82 18.85
N GLY A 93 -14.13 5.62 17.88
CA GLY A 93 -13.38 5.14 16.73
C GLY A 93 -14.23 4.56 15.59
N LYS A 94 -15.57 4.57 15.74
CA LYS A 94 -16.54 4.03 14.78
C LYS A 94 -17.39 5.13 14.17
N ILE A 95 -17.87 4.91 12.96
CA ILE A 95 -18.87 5.74 12.33
C ILE A 95 -20.19 5.55 13.07
N SER A 96 -20.71 6.63 13.67
CA SER A 96 -21.98 6.62 14.40
C SER A 96 -23.16 7.02 13.50
N ALA A 97 -22.95 8.03 12.65
CA ALA A 97 -23.98 8.49 11.73
C ALA A 97 -23.37 9.11 10.45
N VAL A 98 -24.11 8.97 9.33
CA VAL A 98 -23.82 9.64 8.05
C VAL A 98 -25.12 10.24 7.54
N ARG A 99 -25.28 11.54 7.63
CA ARG A 99 -26.48 12.26 7.15
C ARG A 99 -26.28 13.78 7.20
N PRO A 100 -27.11 14.57 6.52
CA PRO A 100 -27.08 16.03 6.68
C PRO A 100 -27.47 16.48 8.11
N ASN A 101 -26.92 17.64 8.50
CA ASN A 101 -27.31 18.40 9.69
C ASN A 101 -27.21 17.62 11.02
N ILE A 102 -26.07 16.95 11.28
CA ILE A 102 -25.83 16.30 12.57
C ILE A 102 -25.53 17.36 13.62
N SER A 103 -26.23 17.31 14.75
CA SER A 103 -25.94 18.10 15.93
C SER A 103 -25.11 17.27 16.91
N ALA A 104 -23.87 17.69 17.17
CA ALA A 104 -22.96 17.06 18.13
C ALA A 104 -22.08 18.14 18.82
N PRO A 105 -22.66 18.92 19.73
CA PRO A 105 -22.06 20.16 20.26
C PRO A 105 -20.77 19.90 21.07
N SER A 106 -20.57 18.68 21.58
CA SER A 106 -19.36 18.28 22.32
C SER A 106 -18.28 17.66 21.42
N ALA A 107 -18.56 17.41 20.15
CA ALA A 107 -17.61 16.81 19.24
C ALA A 107 -16.54 17.80 18.79
N GLU A 108 -15.35 17.29 18.46
CA GLU A 108 -14.36 18.03 17.69
C GLU A 108 -14.85 18.17 16.25
N VAL A 109 -14.89 19.38 15.72
CA VAL A 109 -15.37 19.63 14.36
C VAL A 109 -14.19 19.66 13.38
N ILE A 110 -14.29 18.86 12.31
CA ILE A 110 -13.44 18.95 11.13
C ILE A 110 -14.31 19.54 10.00
N ASP A 111 -13.98 20.74 9.55
CA ASP A 111 -14.67 21.37 8.43
C ASP A 111 -14.28 20.70 7.11
N ALA A 112 -15.25 20.08 6.45
CA ALA A 112 -15.09 19.39 5.17
C ALA A 112 -15.83 20.10 4.01
N SER A 113 -16.24 21.37 4.19
CA SER A 113 -17.09 22.10 3.23
C SER A 113 -16.50 22.20 1.80
N ARG A 114 -15.20 21.99 1.63
CA ARG A 114 -14.51 21.95 0.33
C ARG A 114 -13.78 20.63 0.12
N MET A 115 -14.34 19.56 0.63
CA MET A 115 -13.70 18.23 0.58
C MET A 115 -14.71 17.14 0.19
N ILE A 116 -14.20 16.10 -0.45
CA ILE A 116 -14.86 14.81 -0.54
C ILE A 116 -14.49 14.02 0.70
N VAL A 117 -15.49 13.43 1.35
CA VAL A 117 -15.35 12.53 2.51
C VAL A 117 -15.69 11.12 2.04
N MET A 118 -14.76 10.18 2.15
CA MET A 118 -14.95 8.82 1.66
C MET A 118 -14.17 7.80 2.50
N PRO A 119 -14.44 6.49 2.36
CA PRO A 119 -13.59 5.45 2.96
C PRO A 119 -12.16 5.59 2.45
N GLY A 120 -11.18 5.31 3.31
CA GLY A 120 -9.79 5.22 2.89
C GLY A 120 -9.54 4.11 1.87
N PHE A 121 -8.49 4.25 1.08
CA PHE A 121 -8.07 3.21 0.15
C PHE A 121 -7.55 1.99 0.90
N VAL A 122 -7.75 0.82 0.31
CA VAL A 122 -7.32 -0.48 0.84
C VAL A 122 -6.36 -1.12 -0.16
N ASP A 123 -5.09 -1.17 0.20
CA ASP A 123 -4.03 -1.80 -0.57
C ASP A 123 -3.94 -3.29 -0.21
N THR A 124 -4.15 -4.15 -1.19
CA THR A 124 -4.28 -5.60 -0.96
C THR A 124 -3.01 -6.41 -1.25
N HIS A 125 -1.93 -5.72 -1.60
CA HIS A 125 -0.62 -6.33 -1.83
C HIS A 125 0.48 -5.28 -1.91
N ARG A 126 1.41 -5.32 -0.96
CA ARG A 126 2.59 -4.46 -0.95
C ARG A 126 3.75 -5.16 -0.25
N HIS A 127 4.96 -5.00 -0.76
CA HIS A 127 6.20 -5.45 -0.13
C HIS A 127 6.81 -4.31 0.67
N MET A 128 6.31 -4.06 1.90
CA MET A 128 6.60 -2.83 2.64
C MET A 128 8.06 -2.71 3.06
N TRP A 129 8.76 -3.82 3.30
CA TRP A 129 10.19 -3.81 3.65
C TRP A 129 11.08 -3.09 2.61
N GLN A 130 10.57 -2.92 1.38
CA GLN A 130 11.27 -2.23 0.30
C GLN A 130 11.18 -0.70 0.37
N GLY A 131 10.51 -0.14 1.36
CA GLY A 131 10.31 1.30 1.48
C GLY A 131 11.60 2.13 1.52
N ILE A 132 12.74 1.55 1.92
CA ILE A 132 14.07 2.18 1.84
C ILE A 132 14.80 1.97 0.51
N LEU A 133 14.22 1.17 -0.41
CA LEU A 133 14.73 0.90 -1.75
C LEU A 133 13.91 1.61 -2.84
N ARG A 134 13.19 2.68 -2.51
CA ARG A 134 12.41 3.45 -3.48
C ARG A 134 13.27 3.88 -4.66
N ASN A 135 12.72 3.69 -5.87
CA ASN A 135 13.36 4.07 -7.13
C ASN A 135 14.73 3.41 -7.40
N VAL A 136 15.03 2.30 -6.74
CA VAL A 136 16.31 1.58 -6.98
C VAL A 136 16.32 0.88 -8.35
N LEU A 137 15.13 0.62 -8.90
CA LEU A 137 14.98 -0.16 -10.13
C LEU A 137 13.89 0.43 -11.06
N PRO A 138 14.06 1.69 -11.54
CA PRO A 138 13.01 2.36 -12.30
C PRO A 138 12.70 1.70 -13.65
N ASP A 139 13.70 1.09 -14.30
CA ASP A 139 13.60 0.48 -15.64
C ASP A 139 13.68 -1.05 -15.62
N GLY A 140 13.58 -1.66 -14.42
CA GLY A 140 13.84 -3.09 -14.25
C GLY A 140 12.66 -3.98 -14.62
N SER A 141 12.99 -5.14 -15.18
CA SER A 141 12.07 -6.27 -15.35
C SER A 141 11.89 -7.05 -14.03
N LEU A 142 10.97 -8.03 -14.04
CA LEU A 142 10.81 -8.96 -12.92
C LEU A 142 12.10 -9.73 -12.61
N ASP A 143 12.88 -10.10 -13.63
CA ASP A 143 14.15 -10.81 -13.43
C ASP A 143 15.21 -9.90 -12.78
N ASP A 144 15.26 -8.62 -13.18
CA ASP A 144 16.11 -7.62 -12.55
C ASP A 144 15.69 -7.38 -11.10
N TYR A 145 14.38 -7.33 -10.83
CA TYR A 145 13.85 -7.21 -9.48
C TYR A 145 14.28 -8.38 -8.58
N ILE A 146 14.12 -9.62 -9.06
CA ILE A 146 14.56 -10.82 -8.33
C ILE A 146 16.06 -10.77 -8.06
N ALA A 147 16.87 -10.43 -9.06
CA ALA A 147 18.33 -10.38 -8.92
C ALA A 147 18.78 -9.28 -7.98
N THR A 148 18.26 -8.07 -8.15
CA THR A 148 18.73 -6.87 -7.43
C THR A 148 18.06 -6.76 -6.06
N VAL A 149 16.72 -6.75 -6.00
CA VAL A 149 16.01 -6.46 -4.77
C VAL A 149 15.98 -7.66 -3.84
N GLN A 150 15.58 -8.83 -4.34
CA GLN A 150 15.44 -10.00 -3.49
C GLN A 150 16.79 -10.65 -3.14
N LYS A 151 17.61 -11.02 -4.15
CA LYS A 151 18.84 -11.77 -3.91
C LYS A 151 19.99 -10.90 -3.42
N THR A 152 20.19 -9.71 -4.02
CA THR A 152 21.31 -8.85 -3.65
C THR A 152 21.03 -8.08 -2.36
N PHE A 153 19.95 -7.31 -2.30
CA PHE A 153 19.64 -6.51 -1.12
C PHE A 153 18.93 -7.33 -0.04
N GLY A 154 17.86 -8.06 -0.36
CA GLY A 154 17.03 -8.76 0.60
C GLY A 154 17.80 -9.74 1.48
N ALA A 155 18.78 -10.47 0.91
CA ALA A 155 19.64 -11.37 1.66
C ALA A 155 20.60 -10.66 2.66
N LYS A 156 20.71 -9.32 2.60
CA LYS A 156 21.59 -8.49 3.42
C LYS A 156 20.87 -7.57 4.40
N TYR A 157 19.56 -7.58 4.37
CA TYR A 157 18.75 -6.84 5.34
C TYR A 157 19.08 -7.25 6.77
N THR A 158 19.12 -6.28 7.65
CA THR A 158 19.09 -6.48 9.11
C THR A 158 17.67 -6.23 9.63
N PRO A 159 17.33 -6.65 10.88
CA PRO A 159 16.05 -6.30 11.48
C PRO A 159 15.75 -4.79 11.49
N ASP A 160 16.77 -3.95 11.73
CA ASP A 160 16.62 -2.49 11.71
C ASP A 160 16.29 -1.96 10.31
N ASP A 161 16.78 -2.60 9.25
CA ASP A 161 16.46 -2.22 7.87
C ASP A 161 15.03 -2.61 7.52
N VAL A 162 14.56 -3.76 8.01
CA VAL A 162 13.15 -4.18 7.87
C VAL A 162 12.24 -3.19 8.58
N TYR A 163 12.55 -2.86 9.84
CA TYR A 163 11.78 -1.85 10.57
C TYR A 163 11.71 -0.52 9.81
N ALA A 164 12.83 -0.04 9.31
CA ALA A 164 12.88 1.21 8.56
C ALA A 164 12.02 1.13 7.27
N GLY A 165 12.18 0.05 6.48
CA GLY A 165 11.43 -0.15 5.24
C GLY A 165 9.92 -0.15 5.45
N ASP A 166 9.45 -0.98 6.38
CA ASP A 166 8.03 -1.11 6.69
C ASP A 166 7.45 0.19 7.26
N TYR A 167 8.18 0.87 8.15
CA TYR A 167 7.76 2.14 8.74
C TYR A 167 7.62 3.24 7.68
N PHE A 168 8.61 3.37 6.77
CA PHE A 168 8.55 4.32 5.65
C PHE A 168 7.41 4.03 4.71
N SER A 169 7.22 2.77 4.35
CA SER A 169 6.14 2.36 3.46
C SER A 169 4.76 2.64 4.07
N ALA A 170 4.58 2.32 5.36
CA ALA A 170 3.34 2.61 6.08
C ALA A 170 3.00 4.10 6.12
N LEU A 171 3.97 4.95 6.50
CA LEU A 171 3.75 6.39 6.55
C LEU A 171 3.45 6.97 5.16
N GLY A 172 4.16 6.52 4.13
CA GLY A 172 3.91 6.96 2.76
C GLY A 172 2.53 6.54 2.24
N ALA A 173 2.07 5.35 2.62
CA ALA A 173 0.72 4.87 2.29
C ALA A 173 -0.36 5.72 2.99
N ILE A 174 -0.21 6.00 4.30
CA ILE A 174 -1.12 6.89 5.04
C ILE A 174 -1.13 8.28 4.41
N ASP A 175 0.04 8.82 4.06
CA ASP A 175 0.16 10.14 3.43
C ASP A 175 -0.60 10.24 2.10
N SER A 176 -0.67 9.14 1.35
CA SER A 176 -1.40 9.03 0.08
C SER A 176 -2.87 8.62 0.20
N GLY A 177 -3.41 8.46 1.43
CA GLY A 177 -4.83 8.14 1.67
C GLY A 177 -5.15 6.64 1.78
N VAL A 178 -4.14 5.77 1.85
CA VAL A 178 -4.34 4.35 2.14
C VAL A 178 -4.49 4.18 3.64
N THR A 179 -5.62 3.62 4.09
CA THR A 179 -5.90 3.39 5.51
C THR A 179 -5.67 1.94 5.93
N CYS A 180 -5.66 1.01 4.98
CA CYS A 180 -5.40 -0.41 5.24
C CYS A 180 -4.44 -0.98 4.20
N ILE A 181 -3.41 -1.69 4.64
CA ILE A 181 -2.34 -2.21 3.78
C ILE A 181 -2.15 -3.70 4.06
N LEU A 182 -2.10 -4.54 3.02
CA LEU A 182 -1.58 -5.88 3.15
C LEU A 182 -0.08 -5.84 2.89
N ASP A 183 0.72 -6.04 3.94
CA ASP A 183 2.16 -6.24 3.84
C ASP A 183 2.47 -7.69 3.47
N TRP A 184 2.77 -7.94 2.21
CA TRP A 184 3.26 -9.22 1.72
C TRP A 184 4.75 -9.34 2.06
N SER A 185 5.04 -9.68 3.32
CA SER A 185 6.34 -9.56 3.94
C SER A 185 7.16 -10.84 3.72
N HIS A 186 8.10 -10.82 2.79
CA HIS A 186 8.98 -11.96 2.47
C HIS A 186 10.45 -11.59 2.71
N ILE A 187 10.76 -11.22 3.96
CA ILE A 187 12.08 -10.76 4.38
C ILE A 187 12.50 -11.42 5.71
N HIS A 188 11.89 -12.56 6.04
CA HIS A 188 12.04 -13.17 7.36
C HIS A 188 13.27 -14.09 7.43
N ASN A 189 14.44 -13.47 7.26
CA ASN A 189 15.73 -14.17 7.29
C ASN A 189 16.02 -14.77 8.67
N THR A 190 15.52 -14.15 9.74
CA THR A 190 15.48 -14.67 11.11
C THR A 190 14.19 -14.22 11.82
N PRO A 191 13.82 -14.78 12.99
CA PRO A 191 12.66 -14.32 13.76
C PRO A 191 12.71 -12.83 14.14
N GLU A 192 13.92 -12.27 14.36
CA GLU A 192 14.09 -10.85 14.71
C GLU A 192 13.69 -9.92 13.55
N HIS A 193 13.86 -10.35 12.29
CA HIS A 193 13.34 -9.61 11.12
C HIS A 193 11.82 -9.54 11.16
N THR A 194 11.18 -10.66 11.54
CA THR A 194 9.71 -10.73 11.66
C THR A 194 9.20 -9.81 12.78
N ASP A 195 9.87 -9.85 13.93
CA ASP A 195 9.51 -9.02 15.08
C ASP A 195 9.67 -7.53 14.75
N ALA A 196 10.71 -7.18 13.99
CA ALA A 196 10.95 -5.81 13.51
C ALA A 196 9.86 -5.31 12.55
N ALA A 197 9.41 -6.15 11.61
CA ALA A 197 8.31 -5.85 10.69
C ALA A 197 7.01 -5.58 11.48
N VAL A 198 6.61 -6.50 12.34
CA VAL A 198 5.41 -6.35 13.18
C VAL A 198 5.48 -5.09 14.05
N LYS A 199 6.66 -4.79 14.63
CA LYS A 199 6.87 -3.57 15.40
C LYS A 199 6.68 -2.32 14.55
N ALA A 200 7.23 -2.27 13.34
CA ALA A 200 7.12 -1.13 12.45
C ALA A 200 5.66 -0.82 12.09
N LEU A 201 4.88 -1.87 11.78
CA LEU A 201 3.44 -1.72 11.53
C LEU A 201 2.70 -1.18 12.75
N GLY A 202 2.98 -1.70 13.94
CA GLY A 202 2.40 -1.20 15.18
C GLY A 202 2.74 0.26 15.46
N ASP A 203 4.01 0.63 15.34
CA ASP A 203 4.50 2.00 15.60
C ASP A 203 3.96 3.02 14.57
N SER A 204 3.69 2.60 13.34
CA SER A 204 3.14 3.46 12.29
C SER A 204 1.69 3.89 12.57
N GLY A 205 0.96 3.10 13.35
CA GLY A 205 -0.47 3.29 13.60
C GLY A 205 -1.36 2.97 12.40
N ALA A 206 -0.82 2.38 11.33
CA ALA A 206 -1.59 1.90 10.18
C ALA A 206 -2.49 0.72 10.57
N ARG A 207 -3.64 0.60 9.92
CA ARG A 207 -4.31 -0.70 9.83
C ARG A 207 -3.57 -1.54 8.82
N ALA A 208 -3.17 -2.74 9.20
CA ALA A 208 -2.43 -3.62 8.31
C ALA A 208 -2.87 -5.08 8.41
N VAL A 209 -2.66 -5.81 7.33
CA VAL A 209 -2.67 -7.26 7.29
C VAL A 209 -1.22 -7.70 7.11
N PHE A 210 -0.61 -8.21 8.17
CA PHE A 210 0.74 -8.75 8.12
C PHE A 210 0.70 -10.14 7.51
N ALA A 211 1.13 -10.28 6.26
CA ALA A 211 1.21 -11.58 5.57
C ALA A 211 2.64 -12.14 5.71
N TYR A 212 2.80 -13.06 6.67
CA TYR A 212 4.07 -13.69 7.01
C TYR A 212 4.57 -14.56 5.86
N GLY A 213 5.68 -14.20 5.25
CA GLY A 213 6.29 -14.85 4.09
C GLY A 213 7.66 -15.47 4.37
N ASN A 214 8.32 -15.91 3.30
CA ASN A 214 9.61 -16.61 3.36
C ASN A 214 10.80 -15.63 3.54
N ALA A 215 11.97 -16.21 3.76
CA ALA A 215 13.24 -15.50 3.79
C ALA A 215 13.75 -15.13 2.39
N GLN A 216 14.68 -14.20 2.32
CA GLN A 216 15.50 -13.92 1.13
C GLN A 216 16.90 -14.53 1.27
N THR A 217 17.37 -15.15 0.20
CA THR A 217 18.70 -15.76 0.13
C THR A 217 19.39 -15.35 -1.17
N VAL A 218 20.72 -15.33 -1.16
CA VAL A 218 21.53 -14.92 -2.33
C VAL A 218 21.25 -15.78 -3.57
N ASP A 219 20.96 -17.06 -3.36
CA ASP A 219 20.66 -18.02 -4.43
C ASP A 219 19.16 -18.19 -4.71
N GLY A 220 18.30 -17.54 -3.92
CA GLY A 220 16.85 -17.62 -4.04
C GLY A 220 16.24 -18.91 -3.48
N ARG A 221 17.02 -19.74 -2.77
CA ARG A 221 16.57 -20.99 -2.15
C ARG A 221 16.11 -20.75 -0.72
N TRP A 222 14.96 -20.06 -0.55
CA TRP A 222 14.44 -19.67 0.76
C TRP A 222 14.26 -20.85 1.72
N TRP A 223 13.99 -22.06 1.21
CA TRP A 223 13.83 -23.29 2.02
C TRP A 223 15.14 -23.79 2.63
N GLU A 224 16.27 -23.28 2.19
CA GLU A 224 17.61 -23.57 2.75
C GLU A 224 18.08 -22.50 3.74
N ALA A 225 17.27 -21.47 3.97
CA ALA A 225 17.61 -20.37 4.88
C ALA A 225 17.63 -20.84 6.34
N LYS A 226 18.81 -21.21 6.84
CA LYS A 226 19.00 -21.78 8.20
C LYS A 226 18.52 -20.87 9.34
N GLY A 227 18.53 -19.56 9.14
CA GLY A 227 18.07 -18.57 10.12
C GLY A 227 16.56 -18.45 10.20
N SER A 228 15.85 -18.71 9.10
CA SER A 228 14.40 -18.58 9.00
C SER A 228 13.68 -19.71 9.71
N LYS A 229 12.52 -19.38 10.30
CA LYS A 229 11.58 -20.33 10.89
C LYS A 229 10.29 -20.47 10.08
N TYR A 230 10.23 -19.87 8.90
CA TYR A 230 9.08 -19.94 8.00
C TYR A 230 8.84 -21.40 7.53
N PRO A 231 7.58 -21.88 7.44
CA PRO A 231 6.34 -21.21 7.85
C PRO A 231 5.98 -21.42 9.33
N ASN A 232 6.67 -22.28 10.06
CA ASN A 232 6.27 -22.81 11.37
C ASN A 232 6.21 -21.73 12.46
N ASP A 233 6.96 -20.63 12.32
CA ASP A 233 6.94 -19.53 13.29
C ASP A 233 5.61 -18.77 13.33
N ILE A 234 4.71 -19.00 12.36
CA ILE A 234 3.36 -18.40 12.35
C ILE A 234 2.58 -18.71 13.63
N ALA A 235 2.83 -19.87 14.24
CA ALA A 235 2.21 -20.24 15.52
C ALA A 235 2.68 -19.34 16.67
N ARG A 236 3.98 -18.99 16.71
CA ARG A 236 4.51 -18.00 17.67
C ARG A 236 3.89 -16.64 17.43
N LEU A 237 3.86 -16.20 16.17
CA LEU A 237 3.30 -14.90 15.80
C LEU A 237 1.83 -14.78 16.21
N ARG A 238 1.02 -15.81 15.93
CA ARG A 238 -0.40 -15.86 16.32
C ARG A 238 -0.56 -15.70 17.83
N LYS A 239 0.26 -16.41 18.62
CA LYS A 239 0.20 -16.34 20.07
C LYS A 239 0.71 -15.01 20.64
N GLN A 240 1.81 -14.50 20.08
CA GLN A 240 2.53 -13.36 20.66
C GLN A 240 1.96 -12.01 20.25
N TYR A 241 1.59 -11.86 18.98
CA TYR A 241 1.20 -10.56 18.41
C TYR A 241 -0.23 -10.51 17.91
N PHE A 242 -0.80 -11.65 17.51
CA PHE A 242 -2.07 -11.70 16.80
C PHE A 242 -3.09 -12.62 17.50
N SER A 243 -3.17 -12.55 18.82
CA SER A 243 -4.10 -13.36 19.62
C SER A 243 -5.58 -13.00 19.39
N SER A 244 -5.87 -11.88 18.76
CA SER A 244 -7.21 -11.43 18.36
C SER A 244 -7.18 -10.91 16.92
N ASP A 245 -8.27 -11.10 16.18
CA ASP A 245 -8.50 -10.46 14.88
C ASP A 245 -9.24 -9.12 15.03
N ASP A 246 -9.55 -8.70 16.27
CA ASP A 246 -10.14 -7.40 16.59
C ASP A 246 -9.07 -6.37 17.02
N GLN A 247 -8.06 -6.21 16.18
CA GLN A 247 -6.95 -5.27 16.37
C GLN A 247 -6.59 -4.62 15.02
N LEU A 248 -5.75 -3.57 15.02
CA LEU A 248 -5.38 -2.86 13.80
C LEU A 248 -4.54 -3.70 12.85
N VAL A 249 -3.61 -4.49 13.40
CA VAL A 249 -2.75 -5.37 12.59
C VAL A 249 -3.21 -6.81 12.77
N THR A 250 -3.54 -7.49 11.66
CA THR A 250 -4.01 -8.88 11.65
C THR A 250 -3.04 -9.79 10.91
N LEU A 251 -3.17 -11.12 11.08
CA LEU A 251 -2.22 -12.08 10.55
C LEU A 251 -2.76 -12.85 9.34
N TYR A 252 -1.99 -12.84 8.25
CA TYR A 252 -2.11 -13.73 7.09
C TYR A 252 -0.83 -14.55 6.92
N LEU A 253 -0.84 -15.48 6.00
CA LEU A 253 0.36 -16.13 5.47
C LEU A 253 0.54 -15.74 4.01
N ALA A 254 1.75 -15.31 3.66
CA ALA A 254 2.20 -15.10 2.30
C ALA A 254 2.87 -16.38 1.79
N ALA A 255 2.19 -17.12 0.93
CA ALA A 255 2.71 -18.39 0.41
C ALA A 255 3.81 -18.14 -0.65
N PRO A 256 4.89 -18.89 -0.64
CA PRO A 256 6.01 -18.70 -1.55
C PRO A 256 5.63 -19.11 -2.98
N SER A 257 6.33 -18.57 -3.96
CA SER A 257 6.32 -19.15 -5.31
C SER A 257 7.05 -20.49 -5.28
N GLY A 258 6.48 -21.52 -5.93
CA GLY A 258 7.08 -22.84 -5.94
C GLY A 258 6.16 -23.94 -6.45
N SER A 259 6.58 -25.19 -6.23
CA SER A 259 5.76 -26.36 -6.53
C SER A 259 4.69 -26.60 -5.46
N PRO A 260 3.63 -27.40 -5.76
CA PRO A 260 2.64 -27.76 -4.75
C PRO A 260 3.26 -28.34 -3.46
N GLU A 261 4.31 -29.13 -3.55
CA GLU A 261 4.99 -29.74 -2.40
C GLU A 261 5.60 -28.69 -1.47
N GLN A 262 6.03 -27.53 -2.01
CA GLN A 262 6.54 -26.40 -1.24
C GLN A 262 5.42 -25.53 -0.67
N ILE A 263 4.29 -25.42 -1.37
CA ILE A 263 3.17 -24.54 -1.02
C ILE A 263 2.23 -25.17 0.00
N LEU A 264 1.86 -26.44 -0.17
CA LEU A 264 0.86 -27.12 0.66
C LEU A 264 1.18 -27.11 2.16
N PRO A 265 2.44 -27.33 2.61
CA PRO A 265 2.78 -27.19 4.03
C PRO A 265 2.55 -25.80 4.59
N THR A 266 2.73 -24.74 3.75
CA THR A 266 2.49 -23.37 4.18
C THR A 266 1.00 -23.08 4.34
N PHE A 267 0.16 -23.60 3.44
CA PHE A 267 -1.29 -23.52 3.55
C PHE A 267 -1.81 -24.23 4.81
N ALA A 268 -1.25 -25.39 5.13
CA ALA A 268 -1.59 -26.11 6.34
C ALA A 268 -1.24 -25.28 7.59
N ALA A 269 0.00 -24.78 7.67
CA ALA A 269 0.45 -23.96 8.80
C ALA A 269 -0.42 -22.70 9.01
N ALA A 270 -0.85 -22.03 7.93
CA ALA A 270 -1.77 -20.91 8.03
C ALA A 270 -3.11 -21.29 8.64
N ARG A 271 -3.71 -22.37 8.12
CA ARG A 271 -5.03 -22.84 8.54
C ARG A 271 -5.05 -23.38 9.96
N ASP A 272 -3.96 -23.99 10.42
CA ASP A 272 -3.81 -24.48 11.80
C ASP A 272 -3.90 -23.33 12.84
N VAL A 273 -3.54 -22.11 12.44
CA VAL A 273 -3.65 -20.92 13.30
C VAL A 273 -4.82 -20.00 12.92
N GLY A 274 -5.68 -20.42 11.99
CA GLY A 274 -6.82 -19.62 11.52
C GLY A 274 -6.43 -18.38 10.71
N ALA A 275 -5.23 -18.35 10.13
CA ALA A 275 -4.80 -17.27 9.24
C ALA A 275 -5.30 -17.49 7.81
N ARG A 276 -5.63 -16.41 7.11
CA ARG A 276 -5.90 -16.42 5.67
C ARG A 276 -4.59 -16.46 4.89
N ILE A 277 -4.68 -16.66 3.60
CA ILE A 277 -3.54 -16.90 2.71
C ILE A 277 -3.54 -15.89 1.58
N THR A 278 -2.37 -15.46 1.17
CA THR A 278 -2.15 -14.70 -0.07
C THR A 278 -1.01 -15.34 -0.86
N ILE A 279 -1.13 -15.39 -2.20
CA ILE A 279 -0.17 -16.09 -3.05
C ILE A 279 -0.05 -15.41 -4.42
N HIS A 280 1.19 -15.26 -4.92
CA HIS A 280 1.45 -14.84 -6.31
C HIS A 280 1.15 -15.99 -7.27
N VAL A 281 0.33 -15.74 -8.28
CA VAL A 281 -0.01 -16.73 -9.31
C VAL A 281 -0.10 -16.09 -10.70
N GLY A 282 0.19 -16.84 -11.73
CA GLY A 282 0.05 -16.38 -13.12
C GLY A 282 0.94 -15.17 -13.45
N VAL A 283 2.21 -15.19 -13.04
CA VAL A 283 3.16 -14.09 -13.24
C VAL A 283 4.11 -14.42 -14.38
N GLY A 284 4.04 -13.66 -15.48
CA GLY A 284 4.87 -13.84 -16.68
C GLY A 284 4.75 -15.25 -17.27
N GLU A 285 5.71 -15.63 -18.11
CA GLU A 285 5.76 -16.97 -18.70
C GLU A 285 5.87 -18.08 -17.66
N ARG A 286 6.58 -17.83 -16.55
CA ARG A 286 6.73 -18.80 -15.45
C ARG A 286 5.42 -19.11 -14.74
N GLY A 287 4.42 -18.26 -14.88
CA GLY A 287 3.09 -18.45 -14.29
C GLY A 287 2.18 -19.41 -15.07
N ARG A 288 2.55 -19.83 -16.30
CA ARG A 288 1.74 -20.70 -17.16
C ARG A 288 1.92 -22.19 -16.85
N VAL A 289 1.82 -22.56 -15.59
CA VAL A 289 2.14 -23.93 -15.15
C VAL A 289 0.93 -24.71 -14.62
N GLY A 290 -0.28 -24.14 -14.68
CA GLY A 290 -1.50 -24.76 -14.16
C GLY A 290 -1.41 -24.98 -12.63
N LEU A 291 -0.87 -24.03 -11.90
CA LEU A 291 -0.64 -24.18 -10.46
C LEU A 291 -1.93 -24.38 -9.69
N LEU A 292 -2.96 -23.61 -10.01
CA LEU A 292 -4.24 -23.72 -9.29
C LEU A 292 -4.94 -25.04 -9.56
N GLU A 293 -4.80 -25.60 -10.76
CA GLU A 293 -5.32 -26.93 -11.07
C GLU A 293 -4.64 -28.01 -10.21
N LYS A 294 -3.32 -27.92 -10.04
CA LYS A 294 -2.55 -28.83 -9.19
C LYS A 294 -2.93 -28.71 -7.71
N LEU A 295 -3.05 -27.47 -7.21
CA LEU A 295 -3.48 -27.22 -5.83
C LEU A 295 -4.95 -27.65 -5.59
N ASN A 296 -5.80 -27.54 -6.62
CA ASN A 296 -7.19 -28.01 -6.54
C ASN A 296 -7.28 -29.54 -6.48
N ALA A 297 -6.42 -30.27 -7.18
CA ALA A 297 -6.35 -31.72 -7.09
C ALA A 297 -6.11 -32.20 -5.64
N GLU A 298 -5.33 -31.41 -4.87
CA GLU A 298 -5.07 -31.61 -3.44
C GLU A 298 -6.16 -30.98 -2.53
N LYS A 299 -7.27 -30.49 -3.10
CA LYS A 299 -8.37 -29.83 -2.37
C LYS A 299 -7.89 -28.64 -1.50
N ALA A 300 -6.82 -27.98 -1.94
CA ALA A 300 -6.17 -26.90 -1.20
C ALA A 300 -6.83 -25.52 -1.40
N LEU A 301 -7.58 -25.30 -2.50
CA LEU A 301 -8.21 -24.02 -2.80
C LEU A 301 -9.46 -23.80 -1.95
N LYS A 302 -9.56 -22.64 -1.29
CA LYS A 302 -10.70 -22.23 -0.45
C LYS A 302 -10.92 -20.73 -0.52
N SER A 303 -12.01 -20.24 0.07
CA SER A 303 -12.36 -18.82 0.14
C SER A 303 -11.46 -17.99 1.08
N ASP A 304 -10.52 -18.62 1.74
CA ASP A 304 -9.53 -17.98 2.62
C ASP A 304 -8.30 -17.45 1.87
N THR A 305 -8.28 -17.53 0.53
CA THR A 305 -7.11 -17.23 -0.28
C THR A 305 -7.31 -16.03 -1.20
N THR A 306 -6.34 -15.10 -1.21
CA THR A 306 -6.23 -13.99 -2.15
C THR A 306 -5.12 -14.29 -3.16
N TYR A 307 -5.45 -14.25 -4.44
CA TYR A 307 -4.55 -14.51 -5.56
C TYR A 307 -4.03 -13.20 -6.14
N ILE A 308 -2.71 -13.05 -6.23
CA ILE A 308 -2.06 -11.81 -6.67
C ILE A 308 -1.65 -11.93 -8.14
N HIS A 309 -1.86 -10.85 -8.90
CA HIS A 309 -1.58 -10.68 -10.33
C HIS A 309 -2.50 -11.47 -11.26
N CYS A 310 -2.45 -12.77 -11.29
CA CYS A 310 -3.28 -13.64 -12.15
C CYS A 310 -3.14 -13.37 -13.66
N CYS A 311 -2.09 -12.68 -14.13
CA CYS A 311 -1.97 -12.16 -15.49
C CYS A 311 -1.95 -13.26 -16.58
N THR A 312 -1.44 -14.45 -16.29
CA THR A 312 -1.25 -15.53 -17.25
C THR A 312 -2.01 -16.80 -16.90
N LEU A 313 -2.99 -16.73 -16.01
CA LEU A 313 -3.86 -17.86 -15.68
C LEU A 313 -4.74 -18.25 -16.87
N ASN A 314 -5.00 -19.55 -17.01
CA ASN A 314 -5.93 -20.07 -18.00
C ASN A 314 -7.40 -20.04 -17.49
N ASP A 315 -8.34 -20.35 -18.38
CA ASP A 315 -9.78 -20.29 -18.09
C ASP A 315 -10.21 -21.23 -16.96
N THR A 316 -9.57 -22.39 -16.83
CA THR A 316 -9.84 -23.36 -15.76
C THR A 316 -9.42 -22.78 -14.41
N GLU A 317 -8.26 -22.15 -14.34
CA GLU A 317 -7.75 -21.55 -13.11
C GLU A 317 -8.64 -20.38 -12.66
N TRP A 318 -9.11 -19.54 -13.57
CA TRP A 318 -10.08 -18.48 -13.26
C TRP A 318 -11.40 -19.03 -12.73
N LYS A 319 -11.89 -20.12 -13.34
CA LYS A 319 -13.09 -20.80 -12.85
C LYS A 319 -12.88 -21.37 -11.43
N LEU A 320 -11.71 -21.93 -11.14
CA LEU A 320 -11.37 -22.43 -9.81
C LEU A 320 -11.36 -21.32 -8.76
N ILE A 321 -10.79 -20.16 -9.04
CA ILE A 321 -10.83 -19.02 -8.11
C ILE A 321 -12.27 -18.65 -7.78
N ARG A 322 -13.12 -18.49 -8.79
CA ARG A 322 -14.53 -18.14 -8.60
C ARG A 322 -15.27 -19.20 -7.78
N ASP A 323 -15.15 -20.47 -8.18
CA ASP A 323 -15.94 -21.57 -7.61
C ASP A 323 -15.53 -21.89 -6.15
N THR A 324 -14.29 -21.57 -5.78
CA THR A 324 -13.79 -21.72 -4.40
C THR A 324 -13.98 -20.45 -3.56
N GLY A 325 -14.46 -19.35 -4.15
CA GLY A 325 -14.71 -18.09 -3.44
C GLY A 325 -13.45 -17.30 -3.10
N GLY A 326 -12.34 -17.55 -3.80
CA GLY A 326 -11.11 -16.78 -3.65
C GLY A 326 -11.25 -15.35 -4.17
N THR A 327 -10.39 -14.45 -3.69
CA THR A 327 -10.33 -13.05 -4.11
C THR A 327 -9.10 -12.80 -4.98
N VAL A 328 -9.11 -11.69 -5.75
CA VAL A 328 -8.02 -11.33 -6.67
C VAL A 328 -7.54 -9.93 -6.38
N SER A 329 -6.22 -9.75 -6.32
CA SER A 329 -5.55 -8.45 -6.21
C SER A 329 -4.76 -8.16 -7.48
N ILE A 330 -4.98 -6.96 -8.06
CA ILE A 330 -4.34 -6.51 -9.29
C ILE A 330 -3.48 -5.29 -8.99
N ALA A 331 -2.21 -5.35 -9.42
CA ALA A 331 -1.23 -4.27 -9.32
C ALA A 331 -0.93 -3.72 -10.73
N GLY A 332 -1.93 -3.13 -11.39
CA GLY A 332 -1.92 -2.91 -12.83
C GLY A 332 -0.73 -2.12 -13.36
N TYR A 333 -0.15 -1.23 -12.56
CA TYR A 333 1.00 -0.45 -12.99
C TYR A 333 2.28 -1.31 -13.05
N VAL A 334 2.58 -2.04 -11.98
CA VAL A 334 3.77 -2.91 -11.93
C VAL A 334 3.65 -4.10 -12.90
N GLU A 335 2.47 -4.67 -13.03
CA GLU A 335 2.19 -5.77 -13.96
C GLU A 335 2.55 -5.41 -15.40
N THR A 336 2.19 -4.17 -15.80
CA THR A 336 2.54 -3.62 -17.10
C THR A 336 4.04 -3.29 -17.20
N LEU A 337 4.63 -2.72 -16.13
CA LEU A 337 5.99 -2.22 -16.14
C LEU A 337 7.04 -3.34 -16.12
N MET A 338 6.84 -4.35 -15.26
CA MET A 338 7.84 -5.41 -15.01
C MET A 338 7.64 -6.67 -15.86
N GLY A 339 6.65 -6.68 -16.78
CA GLY A 339 6.44 -7.83 -17.66
C GLY A 339 5.73 -9.02 -17.00
N HIS A 340 4.90 -8.77 -15.98
CA HIS A 340 4.06 -9.83 -15.40
C HIS A 340 3.01 -10.35 -16.40
N GLY A 341 2.59 -9.51 -17.34
CA GLY A 341 1.55 -9.75 -18.33
C GLY A 341 0.57 -8.58 -18.39
N ASN A 342 -0.46 -8.71 -19.22
CA ASN A 342 -1.54 -7.73 -19.21
C ASN A 342 -2.34 -7.84 -17.90
N PRO A 343 -2.57 -6.73 -17.16
CA PRO A 343 -3.41 -6.74 -15.99
C PRO A 343 -4.79 -7.34 -16.32
N PRO A 344 -5.22 -8.41 -15.64
CA PRO A 344 -6.36 -9.23 -16.08
C PRO A 344 -7.72 -8.66 -15.61
N ILE A 345 -7.92 -7.35 -15.74
CA ILE A 345 -9.08 -6.64 -15.23
C ILE A 345 -10.38 -7.15 -15.85
N GLN A 346 -10.42 -7.16 -17.20
CA GLN A 346 -11.60 -7.64 -17.93
C GLN A 346 -11.83 -9.12 -17.69
N LYS A 347 -10.75 -9.91 -17.65
CA LYS A 347 -10.83 -11.35 -17.40
C LYS A 347 -11.41 -11.68 -16.02
N ALA A 348 -11.02 -10.94 -14.99
CA ALA A 348 -11.61 -11.07 -13.65
C ALA A 348 -13.13 -10.80 -13.69
N ILE A 349 -13.54 -9.70 -14.33
CA ILE A 349 -14.94 -9.32 -14.46
C ILE A 349 -15.75 -10.36 -15.26
N ASP A 350 -15.23 -10.82 -16.39
CA ASP A 350 -15.85 -11.87 -17.21
C ASP A 350 -16.00 -13.19 -16.45
N SER A 351 -15.10 -13.45 -15.51
CA SER A 351 -15.14 -14.61 -14.61
C SER A 351 -16.09 -14.42 -13.42
N GLY A 352 -16.75 -13.26 -13.30
CA GLY A 352 -17.65 -12.94 -12.19
C GLY A 352 -16.92 -12.52 -10.90
N ILE A 353 -15.65 -12.17 -10.99
CA ILE A 353 -14.81 -11.74 -9.86
C ILE A 353 -14.61 -10.23 -9.93
N ARG A 354 -14.93 -9.52 -8.86
CA ARG A 354 -14.60 -8.10 -8.70
C ARG A 354 -13.22 -8.01 -8.04
N PRO A 355 -12.19 -7.53 -8.76
CA PRO A 355 -10.84 -7.51 -8.20
C PRO A 355 -10.67 -6.37 -7.19
N SER A 356 -9.65 -6.48 -6.36
CA SER A 356 -9.10 -5.39 -5.57
C SER A 356 -7.83 -4.83 -6.22
N LEU A 357 -7.37 -3.67 -5.73
CA LEU A 357 -6.19 -2.99 -6.26
C LEU A 357 -5.03 -3.01 -5.27
N SER A 358 -3.82 -2.91 -5.79
CA SER A 358 -2.59 -2.87 -5.00
C SER A 358 -1.47 -2.09 -5.68
N VAL A 359 -0.46 -1.71 -4.88
CA VAL A 359 0.75 -1.02 -5.35
C VAL A 359 1.86 -2.00 -5.70
N ASP A 360 2.00 -3.10 -4.96
CA ASP A 360 3.02 -4.13 -5.04
C ASP A 360 4.40 -3.65 -4.52
N VAL A 361 5.22 -2.99 -5.34
CA VAL A 361 6.59 -2.59 -4.99
C VAL A 361 6.80 -1.08 -5.09
N GLU A 362 7.59 -0.52 -4.17
CA GLU A 362 7.99 0.90 -4.22
C GLU A 362 9.36 1.10 -4.93
N THR A 363 9.98 0.02 -5.38
CA THR A 363 11.30 0.06 -6.04
C THR A 363 11.26 0.66 -7.44
N SER A 364 10.11 0.66 -8.08
CA SER A 364 9.89 1.12 -9.45
C SER A 364 8.55 1.83 -9.66
N VAL A 365 7.62 1.75 -8.71
CA VAL A 365 6.32 2.40 -8.84
C VAL A 365 6.06 3.39 -7.69
N PRO A 366 5.28 4.46 -7.93
CA PRO A 366 5.01 5.43 -6.89
C PRO A 366 4.05 4.89 -5.84
N ASN A 367 4.21 5.39 -4.62
CA ASN A 367 3.27 5.16 -3.53
C ASN A 367 2.00 6.03 -3.73
N ASP A 368 1.27 5.79 -4.83
CA ASP A 368 0.13 6.59 -5.27
C ASP A 368 -1.03 5.71 -5.72
N PHE A 369 -2.04 5.57 -4.85
CA PHE A 369 -3.21 4.74 -5.13
C PHE A 369 -4.15 5.35 -6.18
N PHE A 370 -4.12 6.68 -6.34
CA PHE A 370 -4.84 7.34 -7.43
C PHE A 370 -4.29 6.95 -8.80
N GLN A 371 -2.97 6.76 -8.91
CA GLN A 371 -2.37 6.26 -10.14
C GLN A 371 -2.79 4.82 -10.43
N GLN A 372 -2.87 3.95 -9.41
CA GLN A 372 -3.38 2.59 -9.61
C GLN A 372 -4.79 2.60 -10.20
N MET A 373 -5.69 3.41 -9.65
CA MET A 373 -7.05 3.56 -10.18
C MET A 373 -7.06 4.05 -11.63
N ARG A 374 -6.27 5.08 -11.97
CA ARG A 374 -6.18 5.60 -13.34
C ARG A 374 -5.64 4.57 -14.33
N THR A 375 -4.64 3.82 -13.92
CA THR A 375 -4.03 2.75 -14.73
C THR A 375 -5.07 1.69 -15.07
N ILE A 376 -5.76 1.14 -14.07
CA ILE A 376 -6.81 0.13 -14.24
C ILE A 376 -7.94 0.65 -15.14
N PHE A 377 -8.42 1.87 -14.88
CA PHE A 377 -9.48 2.48 -15.66
C PHE A 377 -9.09 2.65 -17.13
N SER A 378 -7.87 3.13 -17.39
CA SER A 378 -7.38 3.36 -18.76
C SER A 378 -7.10 2.07 -19.52
N LEU A 379 -6.50 1.07 -18.87
CA LEU A 379 -6.17 -0.21 -19.49
C LEU A 379 -7.42 -0.99 -19.90
N GLN A 380 -8.43 -1.07 -19.02
CA GLN A 380 -9.69 -1.73 -19.37
C GLN A 380 -10.40 -1.02 -20.52
N LYS A 381 -10.45 0.31 -20.50
CA LYS A 381 -11.06 1.05 -21.61
C LYS A 381 -10.30 0.86 -22.93
N ASN A 382 -8.97 0.84 -22.87
CA ASN A 382 -8.13 0.57 -24.04
C ASN A 382 -8.40 -0.83 -24.61
N GLU A 383 -8.51 -1.85 -23.77
CA GLU A 383 -8.85 -3.22 -24.18
C GLU A 383 -10.21 -3.26 -24.90
N VAL A 384 -11.24 -2.65 -24.33
CA VAL A 384 -12.58 -2.61 -24.95
C VAL A 384 -12.57 -1.85 -26.26
N TRP A 385 -11.85 -0.73 -26.36
CA TRP A 385 -11.69 -0.01 -27.63
C TRP A 385 -10.95 -0.85 -28.67
N ALA A 386 -9.87 -1.53 -28.32
CA ALA A 386 -9.13 -2.40 -29.22
C ALA A 386 -10.03 -3.51 -29.79
N ARG A 387 -10.86 -4.13 -28.96
CA ARG A 387 -11.84 -5.14 -29.42
C ARG A 387 -12.88 -4.56 -30.37
N ARG A 388 -13.44 -3.35 -30.08
CA ARG A 388 -14.37 -2.66 -30.97
C ARG A 388 -13.76 -2.34 -32.32
N LEU A 389 -12.54 -1.79 -32.34
CA LEU A 389 -11.81 -1.46 -33.55
C LEU A 389 -11.46 -2.71 -34.37
N ALA A 390 -11.24 -3.86 -33.73
CA ALA A 390 -11.06 -5.15 -34.38
C ALA A 390 -12.37 -5.78 -34.89
N GLY A 391 -13.51 -5.11 -34.71
CA GLY A 391 -14.81 -5.55 -35.26
C GLY A 391 -15.57 -6.50 -34.33
N ASP A 392 -15.20 -6.62 -33.05
CA ASP A 392 -15.96 -7.38 -32.05
C ASP A 392 -17.40 -6.85 -31.99
N LYS A 393 -18.38 -7.71 -32.25
CA LYS A 393 -19.81 -7.33 -32.25
C LYS A 393 -20.43 -7.29 -30.83
N ASN A 394 -19.75 -7.91 -29.86
CA ASN A 394 -20.19 -7.98 -28.48
C ASN A 394 -19.08 -7.58 -27.50
N PRO A 395 -18.48 -6.39 -27.64
CA PRO A 395 -17.41 -5.97 -26.75
C PRO A 395 -17.92 -5.80 -25.31
N PRO A 396 -17.08 -5.99 -24.31
CA PRO A 396 -17.44 -5.74 -22.92
C PRO A 396 -17.92 -4.31 -22.69
N LYS A 397 -18.60 -4.11 -21.58
CA LYS A 397 -18.92 -2.75 -21.10
C LYS A 397 -17.66 -2.07 -20.58
N PHE A 398 -17.59 -0.76 -20.74
CA PHE A 398 -16.58 0.04 -20.05
C PHE A 398 -16.79 0.00 -18.55
N LEU A 399 -15.71 -0.11 -17.81
CA LEU A 399 -15.72 0.20 -16.37
C LEU A 399 -16.19 1.64 -16.14
N THR A 400 -16.96 1.82 -15.10
CA THR A 400 -17.28 3.13 -14.56
C THR A 400 -16.25 3.57 -13.54
N VAL A 401 -16.09 4.87 -13.33
CA VAL A 401 -15.23 5.41 -12.25
C VAL A 401 -15.70 4.93 -10.87
N ARG A 402 -17.01 4.66 -10.71
CA ARG A 402 -17.56 4.11 -9.47
C ARG A 402 -17.04 2.70 -9.18
N GLU A 403 -17.05 1.82 -10.16
CA GLU A 403 -16.55 0.45 -10.01
C GLU A 403 -15.06 0.44 -9.65
N VAL A 404 -14.26 1.30 -10.31
CA VAL A 404 -12.83 1.44 -9.99
C VAL A 404 -12.61 1.92 -8.55
N LEU A 405 -13.42 2.88 -8.09
CA LEU A 405 -13.35 3.35 -6.71
C LEU A 405 -13.76 2.26 -5.70
N GLU A 406 -14.74 1.43 -6.04
CA GLU A 406 -15.13 0.26 -5.23
C GLU A 406 -14.00 -0.79 -5.19
N PHE A 407 -13.25 -1.00 -6.28
CA PHE A 407 -12.08 -1.89 -6.29
C PHE A 407 -10.98 -1.39 -5.34
N ALA A 408 -10.81 -0.09 -5.24
CA ALA A 408 -9.84 0.57 -4.36
C ALA A 408 -10.26 0.64 -2.88
N THR A 409 -11.48 0.26 -2.54
CA THR A 409 -12.06 0.41 -1.19
C THR A 409 -12.72 -0.87 -0.70
N ILE A 410 -14.01 -1.08 -1.00
CA ILE A 410 -14.78 -2.21 -0.44
C ILE A 410 -14.31 -3.58 -0.95
N GLU A 411 -13.90 -3.69 -2.24
CA GLU A 411 -13.37 -4.96 -2.73
C GLU A 411 -11.99 -5.25 -2.13
N GLY A 412 -11.18 -4.20 -1.90
CA GLY A 412 -9.95 -4.32 -1.11
C GLY A 412 -10.21 -4.80 0.31
N ALA A 413 -11.22 -4.24 0.97
CA ALA A 413 -11.61 -4.66 2.31
C ALA A 413 -12.04 -6.15 2.34
N ARG A 414 -12.75 -6.64 1.31
CA ARG A 414 -13.12 -8.05 1.17
C ARG A 414 -11.89 -8.94 0.98
N ALA A 415 -10.98 -8.56 0.12
CA ALA A 415 -9.75 -9.32 -0.11
C ALA A 415 -8.92 -9.45 1.17
N ASN A 416 -8.88 -8.40 1.99
CA ASN A 416 -8.22 -8.36 3.29
C ASN A 416 -9.09 -8.94 4.44
N GLY A 417 -10.30 -9.48 4.15
CA GLY A 417 -11.19 -10.05 5.17
C GLY A 417 -11.74 -9.04 6.17
N LEU A 418 -11.77 -7.75 5.80
CA LEU A 418 -12.13 -6.63 6.69
C LEU A 418 -13.38 -5.87 6.24
N ASP A 419 -14.13 -6.37 5.27
CA ASP A 419 -15.32 -5.71 4.68
C ASP A 419 -16.45 -5.44 5.69
N ARG A 420 -16.49 -6.17 6.80
CA ARG A 420 -17.39 -5.89 7.92
C ARG A 420 -16.93 -4.71 8.78
N LYS A 421 -15.63 -4.36 8.73
CA LYS A 421 -15.02 -3.30 9.56
C LYS A 421 -14.80 -2.00 8.80
N ILE A 422 -14.38 -2.07 7.53
CA ILE A 422 -13.97 -0.90 6.73
C ILE A 422 -14.48 -0.97 5.29
N GLY A 423 -14.07 -0.04 4.44
CA GLY A 423 -14.30 -0.04 2.99
C GLY A 423 -15.58 0.68 2.54
N THR A 424 -16.48 1.02 3.45
CA THR A 424 -17.64 1.91 3.23
C THR A 424 -17.89 2.78 4.45
N LEU A 425 -18.58 3.93 4.28
CA LEU A 425 -19.00 4.78 5.40
C LEU A 425 -20.38 4.34 5.93
N MET A 426 -20.46 3.13 6.46
CA MET A 426 -21.66 2.59 7.07
C MET A 426 -21.59 2.75 8.60
N PRO A 427 -22.65 3.22 9.29
CA PRO A 427 -22.71 3.24 10.74
C PRO A 427 -22.38 1.86 11.35
N GLY A 428 -21.54 1.87 12.40
CA GLY A 428 -21.01 0.66 13.05
C GLY A 428 -19.65 0.19 12.54
N LYS A 429 -19.22 0.59 11.34
CA LYS A 429 -17.86 0.32 10.85
C LYS A 429 -16.83 1.23 11.52
N ASP A 430 -15.59 0.82 11.49
CA ASP A 430 -14.46 1.63 11.96
C ASP A 430 -14.30 2.87 11.07
N ALA A 431 -13.93 3.98 11.68
CA ALA A 431 -13.76 5.24 10.97
C ALA A 431 -12.38 5.30 10.27
N ASP A 432 -12.24 4.50 9.22
CA ASP A 432 -11.14 4.56 8.26
C ASP A 432 -11.58 5.47 7.10
N ILE A 433 -11.26 6.76 7.22
CA ILE A 433 -11.84 7.82 6.40
C ILE A 433 -10.75 8.73 5.85
N ILE A 434 -10.91 9.16 4.60
CA ILE A 434 -10.07 10.20 3.99
C ILE A 434 -10.91 11.39 3.56
N LEU A 435 -10.31 12.58 3.71
CA LEU A 435 -10.86 13.84 3.25
C LEU A 435 -9.98 14.38 2.14
N LEU A 436 -10.57 14.63 0.98
CA LEU A 436 -9.87 15.00 -0.25
C LEU A 436 -10.26 16.43 -0.66
N ARG A 437 -9.29 17.32 -0.74
CA ARG A 437 -9.52 18.71 -1.13
C ARG A 437 -10.00 18.86 -2.56
N THR A 438 -11.09 19.62 -2.74
CA THR A 438 -11.68 19.90 -4.05
C THR A 438 -11.34 21.30 -4.58
N ASP A 439 -10.69 22.12 -3.76
CA ASP A 439 -10.29 23.50 -4.07
C ASP A 439 -8.83 23.62 -4.59
N ARG A 440 -8.32 22.54 -5.18
CA ARG A 440 -7.02 22.53 -5.87
C ARG A 440 -7.20 22.68 -7.37
N LEU A 441 -6.21 23.30 -8.06
CA LEU A 441 -6.26 23.55 -9.50
C LEU A 441 -6.47 22.31 -10.35
N ASN A 442 -6.04 21.14 -9.90
CA ASN A 442 -6.23 19.88 -10.62
C ASN A 442 -7.67 19.34 -10.52
N VAL A 443 -8.55 19.97 -9.72
CA VAL A 443 -9.92 19.49 -9.49
C VAL A 443 -10.96 20.56 -9.75
N MET A 444 -10.71 21.81 -9.37
CA MET A 444 -11.74 22.86 -9.55
C MET A 444 -11.87 23.33 -11.01
N PRO A 445 -13.11 23.63 -11.42
CA PRO A 445 -14.37 23.36 -10.74
C PRO A 445 -14.71 21.85 -10.73
N MET A 446 -15.13 21.32 -9.58
CA MET A 446 -15.49 19.93 -9.45
C MET A 446 -16.90 19.69 -10.05
N ASN A 447 -16.98 18.95 -11.15
CA ASN A 447 -18.24 18.62 -11.83
C ASN A 447 -18.78 17.23 -11.48
N ASN A 448 -17.90 16.31 -11.04
CA ASN A 448 -18.25 14.93 -10.67
C ASN A 448 -17.30 14.44 -9.59
N ALA A 449 -17.79 14.18 -8.40
CA ALA A 449 -16.98 13.81 -7.25
C ALA A 449 -16.23 12.47 -7.45
N VAL A 450 -16.94 11.42 -7.90
CA VAL A 450 -16.33 10.10 -8.14
C VAL A 450 -15.30 10.17 -9.28
N GLY A 451 -15.68 10.90 -10.35
CA GLY A 451 -14.77 11.16 -11.48
C GLY A 451 -13.52 11.90 -11.04
N ALA A 452 -13.65 12.94 -10.22
CA ALA A 452 -12.52 13.71 -9.71
C ALA A 452 -11.53 12.83 -8.94
N VAL A 453 -12.02 11.97 -8.05
CA VAL A 453 -11.15 11.05 -7.29
C VAL A 453 -10.37 10.14 -8.23
N VAL A 454 -11.02 9.50 -9.20
CA VAL A 454 -10.37 8.50 -10.05
C VAL A 454 -9.49 9.12 -11.13
N THR A 455 -9.90 10.25 -11.74
CA THR A 455 -9.23 10.75 -12.94
C THR A 455 -8.34 11.97 -12.73
N SER A 456 -8.56 12.76 -11.67
CA SER A 456 -7.92 14.07 -11.53
C SER A 456 -7.11 14.25 -10.25
N MET A 457 -7.54 13.63 -9.14
CA MET A 457 -6.87 13.78 -7.84
C MET A 457 -5.58 12.98 -7.74
N GLY A 458 -4.74 13.32 -6.79
CA GLY A 458 -3.51 12.64 -6.41
C GLY A 458 -3.23 12.82 -4.92
N PRO A 459 -2.10 12.32 -4.39
CA PRO A 459 -1.74 12.41 -2.97
C PRO A 459 -1.78 13.84 -2.41
N GLN A 460 -1.52 14.85 -3.23
CA GLN A 460 -1.60 16.28 -2.84
C GLN A 460 -3.03 16.73 -2.49
N ASN A 461 -4.06 15.99 -2.86
CA ASN A 461 -5.44 16.28 -2.50
C ASN A 461 -5.84 15.67 -1.14
N VAL A 462 -5.06 14.73 -0.60
CA VAL A 462 -5.32 14.09 0.70
C VAL A 462 -5.00 15.08 1.82
N ASP A 463 -6.04 15.65 2.41
CA ASP A 463 -5.93 16.62 3.51
C ASP A 463 -5.88 15.92 4.87
N THR A 464 -6.84 15.04 5.13
CA THR A 464 -7.00 14.37 6.43
C THR A 464 -7.18 12.88 6.23
N VAL A 465 -6.54 12.08 7.08
CA VAL A 465 -6.66 10.61 7.13
C VAL A 465 -6.98 10.20 8.56
N LEU A 466 -8.04 9.41 8.70
CA LEU A 466 -8.41 8.78 9.96
C LEU A 466 -8.33 7.25 9.81
N ILE A 467 -7.77 6.59 10.82
CA ILE A 467 -7.72 5.12 10.93
C ILE A 467 -8.32 4.74 12.28
N ALA A 468 -9.39 3.96 12.28
CA ALA A 468 -10.18 3.63 13.48
C ALA A 468 -10.51 4.88 14.32
N GLY A 469 -10.84 5.99 13.64
CA GLY A 469 -11.19 7.27 14.25
C GLY A 469 -10.00 8.10 14.78
N LYS A 470 -8.77 7.58 14.73
CA LYS A 470 -7.56 8.34 15.08
C LYS A 470 -7.09 9.15 13.87
N VAL A 471 -6.87 10.44 14.07
CA VAL A 471 -6.34 11.33 13.03
C VAL A 471 -4.85 11.04 12.83
N MET A 472 -4.50 10.52 11.65
CA MET A 472 -3.13 10.17 11.25
C MET A 472 -2.49 11.23 10.36
N LYS A 473 -3.30 11.94 9.57
CA LYS A 473 -2.88 13.08 8.74
C LYS A 473 -3.91 14.19 8.91
N ARG A 474 -3.47 15.46 8.97
CA ARG A 474 -4.35 16.63 9.06
C ARG A 474 -3.72 17.82 8.36
N ASN A 475 -4.53 18.58 7.62
CA ASN A 475 -4.06 19.74 6.84
C ASN A 475 -2.89 19.37 5.90
N GLY A 476 -2.89 18.16 5.34
CA GLY A 476 -1.84 17.68 4.46
C GLY A 476 -0.55 17.23 5.15
N GLN A 477 -0.52 17.14 6.48
CA GLN A 477 0.69 16.75 7.24
C GLN A 477 0.41 15.54 8.15
N LEU A 478 1.34 14.60 8.20
CA LEU A 478 1.30 13.46 9.12
C LEU A 478 1.38 13.95 10.57
N VAL A 479 0.50 13.41 11.43
CA VAL A 479 0.41 13.80 12.84
C VAL A 479 1.38 12.98 13.68
N GLY A 480 2.19 13.65 14.49
CA GLY A 480 3.10 13.01 15.45
C GLY A 480 4.35 12.38 14.81
N VAL A 481 4.66 12.70 13.55
CA VAL A 481 5.85 12.24 12.85
C VAL A 481 6.95 13.29 12.91
N ASP A 482 8.11 12.91 13.48
CA ASP A 482 9.35 13.70 13.43
C ASP A 482 10.05 13.43 12.09
N PHE A 483 9.89 14.35 11.15
CA PHE A 483 10.48 14.21 9.79
C PHE A 483 12.01 14.20 9.79
N ASP A 484 12.68 14.94 10.66
CA ASP A 484 14.13 14.93 10.71
C ASP A 484 14.65 13.58 11.20
N ARG A 485 13.97 13.00 12.19
CA ARG A 485 14.27 11.63 12.62
C ARG A 485 13.98 10.61 11.53
N LEU A 486 12.87 10.78 10.82
CA LEU A 486 12.49 9.91 9.71
C LEU A 486 13.55 9.93 8.60
N VAL A 487 13.99 11.11 8.17
CA VAL A 487 15.06 11.25 7.16
C VAL A 487 16.34 10.55 7.62
N ARG A 488 16.78 10.78 8.86
CA ARG A 488 17.96 10.10 9.40
C ARG A 488 17.82 8.58 9.41
N LEU A 489 16.65 8.06 9.81
CA LEU A 489 16.38 6.62 9.81
C LEU A 489 16.52 6.02 8.40
N GLY A 490 15.92 6.67 7.39
CA GLY A 490 15.96 6.20 6.01
C GLY A 490 17.36 6.25 5.41
N ASP A 491 18.07 7.34 5.60
CA ASP A 491 19.44 7.49 5.10
C ASP A 491 20.39 6.45 5.73
N GLN A 492 20.32 6.27 7.04
CA GLN A 492 21.15 5.29 7.76
C GLN A 492 20.86 3.85 7.32
N ALA A 493 19.58 3.48 7.20
CA ALA A 493 19.17 2.15 6.76
C ALA A 493 19.62 1.89 5.32
N ARG A 494 19.36 2.84 4.41
CA ARG A 494 19.81 2.74 3.01
C ARG A 494 21.32 2.59 2.92
N ASP A 495 22.08 3.46 3.56
CA ASP A 495 23.56 3.48 3.44
C ASP A 495 24.18 2.21 4.04
N ARG A 496 23.65 1.71 5.16
CA ARG A 496 24.02 0.41 5.75
C ARG A 496 23.74 -0.74 4.78
N LEU A 497 22.54 -0.75 4.18
CA LEU A 497 22.13 -1.81 3.26
C LEU A 497 23.00 -1.85 2.00
N TYR A 498 23.29 -0.70 1.41
CA TYR A 498 24.19 -0.61 0.25
C TYR A 498 25.61 -1.08 0.60
N SER A 499 26.10 -0.73 1.78
CA SER A 499 27.40 -1.21 2.29
C SER A 499 27.41 -2.74 2.49
N ASN A 500 26.39 -3.30 3.14
CA ASN A 500 26.26 -4.74 3.39
C ASN A 500 26.14 -5.55 2.09
N ALA A 501 25.50 -4.98 1.08
CA ALA A 501 25.34 -5.59 -0.23
C ALA A 501 26.56 -5.40 -1.14
N ASN A 502 27.53 -4.60 -0.74
CA ASN A 502 28.69 -4.18 -1.54
C ASN A 502 28.25 -3.56 -2.89
N VAL A 503 27.21 -2.77 -2.87
CA VAL A 503 26.65 -2.05 -4.03
C VAL A 503 26.98 -0.57 -3.90
N LYS A 504 27.47 0.03 -4.99
CA LYS A 504 27.72 1.48 -5.02
C LYS A 504 26.36 2.23 -5.11
N ASN A 505 26.14 3.13 -4.17
CA ASN A 505 24.98 4.02 -4.24
C ASN A 505 25.20 5.07 -5.34
N VAL A 506 24.48 4.96 -6.44
CA VAL A 506 24.51 5.92 -7.55
C VAL A 506 23.19 6.68 -7.51
N ARG A 507 23.27 8.00 -7.25
CA ARG A 507 22.07 8.88 -7.19
C ARG A 507 21.78 9.62 -8.51
N LEU A 508 22.69 9.48 -9.51
CA LEU A 508 22.61 10.11 -10.83
C LEU A 508 22.96 9.11 -11.92
#